data_b030555115458e80d492ba1616e030ca
#
_entry.id   b030555115458e80d492ba1616e030ca
#
_cell.length_a   1.000
_cell.length_b   1.000
_cell.length_c   1.000
_cell.angle_alpha   90.00
_cell.angle_beta   90.00
_cell.angle_gamma   90.00
#
_symmetry.space_group_name_H-M   'P 1'
#
loop_
_entity.id
_entity.type
_entity.pdbx_description
1 polymer ?
#
loop_
_entity_poly.entity_id
_entity_poly.type
_entity_poly.pdbx_seq_one_letter_code
_entity_poly.pdbx_strand_id
1 'polypeptide(L)'
;TAIEAAVFAPDRRAGFARLSNGKLMIARVMGDDVSARAAPAASVRIAVGEGRLSAVFADLGFPPLHMKLEETPPWLSQLAKGEG
;
A
#
# COMPACT_ATOMS: atom_id res chain seq x y z
N THR A 1 -12.19 -10.47 7.77
CA THR A 1 -11.08 -9.53 7.72
C THR A 1 -11.56 -8.12 7.39
N ALA A 2 -11.16 -7.17 8.13
CA ALA A 2 -11.58 -5.80 7.96
C ALA A 2 -10.40 -4.89 7.60
N ILE A 3 -10.71 -3.78 6.97
CA ILE A 3 -9.70 -2.76 6.67
C ILE A 3 -9.54 -1.89 7.91
N GLU A 4 -8.34 -1.90 8.49
CA GLU A 4 -8.06 -1.09 9.66
C GLU A 4 -7.71 0.34 9.30
N ALA A 5 -7.02 0.52 8.18
CA ALA A 5 -6.60 1.83 7.72
C ALA A 5 -6.34 1.79 6.24
N ALA A 6 -6.54 2.90 5.57
CA ALA A 6 -6.33 2.96 4.13
C ALA A 6 -5.86 4.35 3.72
N VAL A 7 -5.11 4.40 2.63
CA VAL A 7 -4.68 5.65 2.02
C VAL A 7 -4.85 5.50 0.52
N PHE A 8 -5.22 6.60 -0.13
CA PHE A 8 -5.48 6.60 -1.56
C PHE A 8 -4.64 7.68 -2.24
N ALA A 9 -4.27 7.41 -3.48
CA ALA A 9 -3.62 8.44 -4.28
C ALA A 9 -4.60 9.59 -4.55
N PRO A 10 -4.10 10.81 -4.76
CA PRO A 10 -4.99 11.96 -5.01
C PRO A 10 -5.92 11.78 -6.20
N ASP A 11 -5.48 11.04 -7.23
CA ASP A 11 -6.30 10.78 -8.40
C ASP A 11 -7.23 9.58 -8.20
N ARG A 12 -7.12 8.93 -7.04
CA ARG A 12 -7.93 7.78 -6.67
C ARG A 12 -7.78 6.57 -7.58
N ARG A 13 -6.64 6.48 -8.27
CA ARG A 13 -6.36 5.35 -9.13
C ARG A 13 -5.54 4.27 -8.45
N ALA A 14 -5.12 4.53 -7.22
CA ALA A 14 -4.38 3.55 -6.44
C ALA A 14 -4.74 3.71 -4.98
N GLY A 15 -4.67 2.61 -4.25
CA GLY A 15 -4.92 2.62 -2.83
C GLY A 15 -4.06 1.58 -2.13
N PHE A 16 -3.80 1.83 -0.86
CA PHE A 16 -3.02 0.95 -0.03
C PHE A 16 -3.69 0.85 1.33
N ALA A 17 -3.88 -0.36 1.83
CA ALA A 17 -4.63 -0.56 3.05
C ALA A 17 -3.95 -1.56 3.95
N ARG A 18 -4.17 -1.39 5.24
CA ARG A 18 -3.74 -2.34 6.25
C ARG A 18 -4.96 -3.12 6.73
N LEU A 19 -4.85 -4.42 6.73
CA LEU A 19 -5.95 -5.30 7.09
C LEU A 19 -5.81 -5.82 8.52
N SER A 20 -6.93 -6.18 9.12
CA SER A 20 -6.95 -6.67 10.49
C SER A 20 -6.22 -7.99 10.68
N ASN A 21 -6.00 -8.73 9.62
CA ASN A 21 -5.28 -10.00 9.70
C ASN A 21 -3.75 -9.84 9.53
N GLY A 22 -3.26 -8.62 9.53
CA GLY A 22 -1.83 -8.36 9.37
C GLY A 22 -1.34 -8.31 7.94
N LYS A 23 -2.24 -8.43 6.98
CA LYS A 23 -1.85 -8.32 5.58
C LYS A 23 -2.03 -6.90 5.09
N LEU A 24 -1.35 -6.61 3.99
CA LEU A 24 -1.46 -5.32 3.32
C LEU A 24 -2.17 -5.53 1.99
N MET A 25 -3.06 -4.62 1.65
CA MET A 25 -3.82 -4.72 0.43
C MET A 25 -3.49 -3.55 -0.48
N ILE A 26 -3.29 -3.86 -1.75
CA ILE A 26 -3.03 -2.86 -2.77
C ILE A 26 -4.15 -2.92 -3.78
N ALA A 27 -4.64 -1.76 -4.17
CA ALA A 27 -5.67 -1.67 -5.20
C ALA A 27 -5.21 -0.73 -6.29
N ARG A 28 -5.51 -1.07 -7.52
CA ARG A 28 -5.20 -0.25 -8.68
C ARG A 28 -6.42 -0.19 -9.57
N VAL A 29 -6.64 0.97 -10.14
CA VAL A 29 -7.69 1.16 -11.14
C VAL A 29 -7.06 1.14 -12.52
N MET A 30 -7.51 0.23 -13.36
CA MET A 30 -6.98 0.08 -14.70
C MET A 30 -8.15 0.15 -15.68
N GLY A 31 -8.37 1.34 -16.23
CA GLY A 31 -9.52 1.56 -17.10
C GLY A 31 -10.80 1.43 -16.28
N ASP A 32 -11.66 0.50 -16.69
CA ASP A 32 -12.91 0.24 -16.00
C ASP A 32 -12.80 -0.81 -14.92
N ASP A 33 -11.62 -1.40 -14.77
CA ASP A 33 -11.42 -2.48 -13.80
C ASP A 33 -10.66 -2.01 -12.58
N VAL A 34 -10.92 -2.68 -11.48
CA VAL A 34 -10.16 -2.48 -10.25
C VAL A 34 -9.49 -3.80 -9.90
N SER A 35 -8.18 -3.72 -9.72
CA SER A 35 -7.40 -4.89 -9.33
C SER A 35 -6.94 -4.70 -7.89
N ALA A 36 -7.21 -5.68 -7.04
CA ALA A 36 -6.79 -5.60 -5.65
C ALA A 36 -6.10 -6.89 -5.25
N ARG A 37 -5.04 -6.75 -4.47
CA ARG A 37 -4.30 -7.89 -3.96
C ARG A 37 -3.87 -7.67 -2.54
N ALA A 38 -3.82 -8.77 -1.78
CA ALA A 38 -3.36 -8.74 -0.41
C ALA A 38 -2.11 -9.60 -0.28
N ALA A 39 -1.18 -9.16 0.56
CA ALA A 39 0.06 -9.88 0.80
C ALA A 39 0.44 -9.75 2.26
N PRO A 40 1.17 -10.74 2.82
CA PRO A 40 1.65 -10.62 4.19
C PRO A 40 2.56 -9.41 4.34
N ALA A 41 2.41 -8.71 5.45
CA ALA A 41 3.21 -7.51 5.68
C ALA A 41 4.71 -7.78 5.61
N ALA A 42 5.12 -8.96 6.05
CA ALA A 42 6.53 -9.34 6.04
C ALA A 42 7.12 -9.47 4.64
N SER A 43 6.29 -9.64 3.63
CA SER A 43 6.76 -9.79 2.26
C SER A 43 6.70 -8.49 1.46
N VAL A 44 6.37 -7.39 2.11
CA VAL A 44 6.23 -6.10 1.45
C VAL A 44 7.22 -5.12 2.06
N ARG A 45 8.01 -4.46 1.23
CA ARG A 45 8.89 -3.39 1.66
C ARG A 45 8.27 -2.06 1.31
N ILE A 46 8.15 -1.20 2.28
CA ILE A 46 7.47 0.06 2.13
C ILE A 46 8.46 1.18 2.36
N ALA A 47 8.47 2.14 1.46
CA ALA A 47 9.24 3.36 1.62
C ALA A 47 8.29 4.54 1.46
N VAL A 48 8.35 5.46 2.38
CA VAL A 48 7.49 6.64 2.39
C VAL A 48 8.35 7.87 2.55
N GLY A 49 8.13 8.86 1.73
CA GLY A 49 8.84 10.13 1.87
C GLY A 49 8.38 11.14 0.84
N GLU A 50 8.40 12.39 1.24
CA GLU A 50 8.12 13.51 0.34
C GLU A 50 6.85 13.36 -0.48
N GLY A 51 5.79 12.89 0.18
CA GLY A 51 4.51 12.76 -0.50
C GLY A 51 4.41 11.59 -1.46
N ARG A 52 5.25 10.60 -1.29
CA ARG A 52 5.23 9.40 -2.14
C ARG A 52 5.28 8.14 -1.31
N LEU A 53 4.64 7.12 -1.82
CA LEU A 53 4.66 5.78 -1.26
C LEU A 53 5.18 4.82 -2.30
N SER A 54 6.14 3.99 -1.90
CA SER A 54 6.62 2.88 -2.72
C SER A 54 6.45 1.59 -1.94
N ALA A 55 5.85 0.60 -2.57
CA ALA A 55 5.71 -0.71 -1.97
C ALA A 55 6.28 -1.74 -2.94
N VAL A 56 7.26 -2.50 -2.48
CA VAL A 56 7.93 -3.52 -3.28
C VAL A 56 7.61 -4.88 -2.67
N PHE A 57 7.17 -5.79 -3.50
CA PHE A 57 6.75 -7.10 -3.05
C PHE A 57 7.81 -8.14 -3.31
N ALA A 58 8.01 -9.01 -2.33
CA ALA A 58 8.95 -10.11 -2.49
C ALA A 58 8.41 -11.15 -3.47
N ASP A 59 7.10 -11.15 -3.65
CA ASP A 59 6.47 -12.11 -4.54
C ASP A 59 6.73 -11.76 -5.99
N LEU A 60 7.22 -12.72 -6.74
CA LEU A 60 7.48 -12.55 -8.15
C LEU A 60 6.18 -12.40 -8.91
N GLY A 61 6.18 -11.55 -9.89
CA GLY A 61 5.01 -11.37 -10.71
C GLY A 61 4.08 -10.28 -10.24
N PHE A 62 4.37 -9.67 -9.09
CA PHE A 62 3.57 -8.54 -8.64
C PHE A 62 4.41 -7.27 -8.75
N PRO A 63 4.05 -6.34 -9.64
CA PRO A 63 4.87 -5.15 -9.86
C PRO A 63 4.85 -4.22 -8.66
N PRO A 64 5.92 -3.46 -8.46
CA PRO A 64 5.96 -2.49 -7.36
C PRO A 64 4.86 -1.45 -7.49
N LEU A 65 4.36 -1.00 -6.35
CA LEU A 65 3.38 0.07 -6.32
C LEU A 65 4.09 1.37 -6.01
N HIS A 66 3.85 2.37 -6.85
CA HIS A 66 4.33 3.73 -6.59
C HIS A 66 3.14 4.67 -6.69
N MET A 67 2.90 5.44 -5.65
CA MET A 67 1.79 6.38 -5.68
C MET A 67 2.13 7.64 -4.93
N LYS A 68 1.46 8.73 -5.29
CA LYS A 68 1.59 9.98 -4.59
C LYS A 68 0.67 9.99 -3.38
N LEU A 69 1.05 10.76 -2.37
CA LEU A 69 0.24 10.92 -1.17
C LEU A 69 0.04 12.41 -0.92
N GLU A 70 -1.16 12.79 -0.56
CA GLU A 70 -1.42 14.17 -0.15
C GLU A 70 -0.86 14.40 1.25
N GLU A 71 -0.96 13.39 2.10
CA GLU A 71 -0.33 13.43 3.40
C GLU A 71 0.00 12.00 3.83
N THR A 72 0.94 11.88 4.74
CA THR A 72 1.39 10.58 5.21
C THR A 72 0.78 10.30 6.58
N PRO A 73 -0.17 9.36 6.67
CA PRO A 73 -0.74 9.02 7.97
C PRO A 73 0.29 8.36 8.89
N PRO A 74 0.13 8.53 10.20
CA PRO A 74 1.09 7.96 11.15
C PRO A 74 1.29 6.46 11.03
N TRP A 75 0.22 5.72 10.77
CA TRP A 75 0.32 4.26 10.67
C TRP A 75 1.22 3.84 9.51
N LEU A 76 1.19 4.61 8.44
CA LEU A 76 2.00 4.31 7.27
C LEU A 76 3.47 4.60 7.53
N SER A 77 3.76 5.70 8.20
CA SER A 77 5.13 6.02 8.59
C SER A 77 5.71 4.97 9.53
N GLN A 78 4.91 4.51 10.47
CA GLN A 78 5.34 3.47 11.38
C GLN A 78 5.61 2.16 10.65
N LEU A 79 4.77 1.83 9.71
CA LEU A 79 4.93 0.62 8.93
C LEU A 79 6.22 0.66 8.12
N ALA A 80 6.52 1.80 7.54
CA ALA A 80 7.74 1.96 6.75
C ALA A 80 9.00 1.90 7.60
N LYS A 81 8.91 2.38 8.85
CA LYS A 81 10.07 2.31 9.75
C LYS A 81 10.28 0.93 10.29
N GLY A 82 9.21 0.35 10.61
CA GLY A 82 9.31 -0.82 11.36
C GLY A 82 9.45 -2.03 10.69
N GLU A 83 9.28 -1.90 10.24
CA GLU A 83 9.23 -2.83 10.22
C GLU A 83 9.91 -3.45 10.30
N GLY A 84 10.21 -3.10 10.30
CA GLY A 84 11.38 -3.63 10.29
C GLY A 84 11.48 -4.74 10.29
#